data_6cb5f163c201a01ca621e7bf21c09121
#
_entry.id   6cb5f163c201a01ca621e7bf21c09121
#
_cell.length_a   1.000
_cell.length_b   1.000
_cell.length_c   1.000
_cell.angle_alpha   90.00
_cell.angle_beta   90.00
_cell.angle_gamma   90.00
#
_symmetry.space_group_name_H-M   'P 1'
#
loop_
_entity.id
_entity.type
_entity.pdbx_description
1 polymer ?
#
loop_
_entity_poly.entity_id
_entity_poly.type
_entity_poly.pdbx_seq_one_letter_code
_entity_poly.pdbx_strand_id
1 'polypeptide(L)'
;MTADAPTPIQPTPQPGPGDQRHLRLDTGVGRLVIALDDAAAPLTCAYFARLAAMGAFDGTGFYRIVTRANASHRPDHPIEVAQGGLWVDDPQPLPPVAHEPTDRTGLRHRRGTVSAARFEPGRTYGGFFLCRADTPSLDAGGARHPDGQGFAAFGQLVEGFDSLDRLFGQAGAREMLDPPVAILRAEVG
;
A
#
# COMPACT_ATOMS: atom_id res chain seq x y z
N MET A 1 4.60 -20.82 -31.61
CA MET A 1 3.97 -19.59 -31.05
C MET A 1 4.75 -19.26 -29.79
N THR A 2 5.73 -18.39 -29.91
CA THR A 2 6.53 -17.90 -28.77
C THR A 2 5.71 -16.80 -28.06
N ALA A 3 5.30 -17.07 -26.82
CA ALA A 3 4.67 -16.06 -25.99
C ALA A 3 5.69 -14.94 -25.74
N ASP A 4 5.32 -13.73 -26.14
CA ASP A 4 6.11 -12.53 -25.92
C ASP A 4 6.24 -12.29 -24.40
N ALA A 5 7.47 -12.21 -23.91
CA ALA A 5 7.73 -11.97 -22.51
C ALA A 5 7.21 -10.55 -22.16
N PRO A 6 6.52 -10.36 -21.02
CA PRO A 6 6.00 -9.05 -20.63
C PRO A 6 7.15 -8.06 -20.51
N THR A 7 7.00 -6.92 -21.19
CA THR A 7 7.97 -5.83 -21.18
C THR A 7 8.19 -5.35 -19.74
N PRO A 8 9.42 -5.22 -19.25
CA PRO A 8 9.70 -4.68 -17.92
C PRO A 8 9.10 -3.30 -17.76
N ILE A 9 8.50 -3.02 -16.62
CA ILE A 9 8.02 -1.67 -16.29
C ILE A 9 9.23 -0.76 -16.24
N GLN A 10 9.34 0.13 -17.24
CA GLN A 10 10.35 1.19 -17.21
C GLN A 10 9.90 2.28 -16.22
N PRO A 11 10.81 2.85 -15.43
CA PRO A 11 10.47 3.99 -14.60
C PRO A 11 9.89 5.10 -15.49
N THR A 12 8.70 5.55 -15.14
CA THR A 12 8.12 6.77 -15.76
C THR A 12 9.08 7.93 -15.52
N PRO A 13 9.19 8.91 -16.45
CA PRO A 13 10.01 10.10 -16.22
C PRO A 13 9.70 10.67 -14.84
N GLN A 14 10.73 10.86 -14.02
CA GLN A 14 10.55 11.44 -12.69
C GLN A 14 9.97 12.85 -12.84
N PRO A 15 8.92 13.20 -12.08
CA PRO A 15 8.43 14.57 -12.04
C PRO A 15 9.59 15.49 -11.62
N GLY A 16 9.62 16.69 -12.20
CA GLY A 16 10.60 17.70 -11.85
C GLY A 16 10.49 18.11 -10.37
N PRO A 17 11.50 18.76 -9.79
CA PRO A 17 11.42 19.27 -8.43
C PRO A 17 10.29 20.33 -8.36
N GLY A 18 9.13 19.93 -7.85
CA GLY A 18 7.90 20.71 -7.73
C GLY A 18 6.60 19.98 -8.06
N ASP A 19 6.65 18.86 -8.80
CA ASP A 19 5.48 18.07 -9.19
C ASP A 19 5.41 16.75 -8.41
N GLN A 20 5.14 16.84 -7.10
CA GLN A 20 4.90 15.64 -6.30
C GLN A 20 3.58 15.00 -6.73
N ARG A 21 3.64 13.76 -7.24
CA ARG A 21 2.43 13.01 -7.60
C ARG A 21 1.64 12.61 -6.36
N HIS A 22 0.33 12.67 -6.49
CA HIS A 22 -0.58 12.25 -5.45
C HIS A 22 -1.48 11.11 -5.93
N LEU A 23 -1.57 10.06 -5.13
CA LEU A 23 -2.61 9.04 -5.28
C LEU A 23 -3.81 9.47 -4.43
N ARG A 24 -4.94 9.72 -5.09
CA ARG A 24 -6.21 10.11 -4.46
C ARG A 24 -7.15 8.92 -4.47
N LEU A 25 -7.66 8.55 -3.30
CA LEU A 25 -8.62 7.48 -3.13
C LEU A 25 -9.93 8.07 -2.60
N ASP A 26 -11.00 8.00 -3.39
CA ASP A 26 -12.35 8.26 -2.91
C ASP A 26 -12.91 6.96 -2.34
N THR A 27 -13.28 6.97 -1.06
CA THR A 27 -13.71 5.77 -0.35
C THR A 27 -15.09 5.94 0.28
N GLY A 28 -15.71 4.85 0.72
CA GLY A 28 -16.97 4.88 1.45
C GLY A 28 -16.93 5.63 2.78
N VAL A 29 -15.75 5.98 3.29
CA VAL A 29 -15.57 6.74 4.54
C VAL A 29 -14.93 8.12 4.34
N GLY A 30 -14.71 8.52 3.08
CA GLY A 30 -14.14 9.81 2.70
C GLY A 30 -12.88 9.69 1.85
N ARG A 31 -12.34 10.84 1.47
CA ARG A 31 -11.15 10.93 0.61
C ARG A 31 -9.87 10.76 1.41
N LEU A 32 -8.90 10.08 0.79
CA LEU A 32 -7.52 9.95 1.24
C LEU A 32 -6.62 10.49 0.12
N VAL A 33 -5.67 11.37 0.44
CA VAL A 33 -4.68 11.89 -0.51
C VAL A 33 -3.28 11.51 -0.04
N ILE A 34 -2.58 10.77 -0.85
CA ILE A 34 -1.27 10.20 -0.55
C ILE A 34 -0.25 10.84 -1.48
N ALA A 35 0.72 11.54 -0.93
CA ALA A 35 1.89 12.00 -1.66
C ALA A 35 2.82 10.81 -1.93
N LEU A 36 3.15 10.56 -3.20
CA LEU A 36 4.05 9.47 -3.60
C LEU A 36 5.50 9.91 -3.44
N ASP A 37 6.36 9.04 -2.93
CA ASP A 37 7.79 9.33 -2.76
C ASP A 37 8.59 8.75 -3.93
N ASP A 38 8.39 9.34 -5.11
CA ASP A 38 8.98 8.90 -6.38
C ASP A 38 10.52 8.89 -6.36
N ALA A 39 11.13 9.76 -5.56
CA ALA A 39 12.58 9.84 -5.46
C ALA A 39 13.16 8.65 -4.66
N ALA A 40 12.48 8.25 -3.60
CA ALA A 40 12.96 7.19 -2.71
C ALA A 40 12.52 5.78 -3.16
N ALA A 41 11.27 5.63 -3.66
CA ALA A 41 10.68 4.34 -4.05
C ALA A 41 10.12 4.38 -5.50
N PRO A 42 10.95 4.64 -6.52
CA PRO A 42 10.50 4.91 -7.89
C PRO A 42 9.75 3.73 -8.52
N LEU A 43 10.16 2.49 -8.28
CA LEU A 43 9.52 1.31 -8.88
C LEU A 43 8.15 1.06 -8.25
N THR A 44 8.06 1.15 -6.93
CA THR A 44 6.81 0.96 -6.20
C THR A 44 5.82 2.07 -6.52
N CYS A 45 6.25 3.34 -6.51
CA CYS A 45 5.41 4.46 -6.90
C CYS A 45 4.88 4.35 -8.33
N ALA A 46 5.74 4.01 -9.30
CA ALA A 46 5.34 3.81 -10.70
C ALA A 46 4.33 2.66 -10.84
N TYR A 47 4.50 1.57 -10.10
CA TYR A 47 3.60 0.43 -10.10
C TYR A 47 2.19 0.81 -9.63
N PHE A 48 2.07 1.42 -8.46
CA PHE A 48 0.78 1.82 -7.89
C PHE A 48 0.12 2.96 -8.67
N ALA A 49 0.90 3.93 -9.16
CA ALA A 49 0.39 4.99 -10.02
C ALA A 49 -0.20 4.44 -11.33
N ARG A 50 0.46 3.44 -11.93
CA ARG A 50 -0.03 2.80 -13.15
C ARG A 50 -1.30 1.99 -12.91
N LEU A 51 -1.40 1.27 -11.79
CA LEU A 51 -2.62 0.57 -11.39
C LEU A 51 -3.78 1.56 -11.24
N ALA A 52 -3.57 2.69 -10.56
CA ALA A 52 -4.58 3.73 -10.41
C ALA A 52 -5.00 4.33 -11.78
N ALA A 53 -4.04 4.66 -12.64
CA ALA A 53 -4.33 5.19 -13.98
C ALA A 53 -5.08 4.22 -14.89
N MET A 54 -4.98 2.91 -14.64
CA MET A 54 -5.74 1.86 -15.33
C MET A 54 -7.13 1.62 -14.71
N GLY A 55 -7.50 2.33 -13.62
CA GLY A 55 -8.73 2.09 -12.87
C GLY A 55 -8.76 0.77 -12.10
N ALA A 56 -7.60 0.14 -11.88
CA ALA A 56 -7.53 -1.18 -11.25
C ALA A 56 -8.00 -1.21 -9.79
N PHE A 57 -8.07 -0.07 -9.13
CA PHE A 57 -8.57 0.04 -7.77
C PHE A 57 -10.06 0.39 -7.68
N ASP A 58 -10.67 0.84 -8.78
CA ASP A 58 -12.08 1.24 -8.80
C ASP A 58 -12.99 0.04 -8.50
N GLY A 59 -13.86 0.19 -7.52
CA GLY A 59 -14.74 -0.90 -7.06
C GLY A 59 -14.06 -1.95 -6.17
N THR A 60 -12.76 -1.82 -5.87
CA THR A 60 -12.09 -2.63 -4.82
C THR A 60 -12.42 -2.10 -3.43
N GLY A 61 -11.71 -2.49 -2.40
CA GLY A 61 -11.96 -1.97 -1.06
C GLY A 61 -10.81 -2.22 -0.07
N PHE A 62 -10.95 -1.60 1.09
CA PHE A 62 -10.20 -1.99 2.27
C PHE A 62 -10.89 -3.21 2.87
N TYR A 63 -10.27 -4.36 2.77
CA TYR A 63 -10.82 -5.65 3.16
C TYR A 63 -10.29 -6.19 4.48
N ARG A 64 -9.24 -5.57 5.03
CA ARG A 64 -8.61 -6.00 6.28
C ARG A 64 -8.15 -4.82 7.11
N ILE A 65 -8.53 -4.80 8.39
CA ILE A 65 -8.04 -3.82 9.36
C ILE A 65 -7.47 -4.57 10.55
N VAL A 66 -6.17 -4.42 10.77
CA VAL A 66 -5.46 -4.96 11.93
C VAL A 66 -5.33 -3.86 12.97
N THR A 67 -5.71 -4.18 14.18
CA THR A 67 -5.54 -3.35 15.38
C THR A 67 -4.91 -4.18 16.48
N ARG A 68 -4.45 -3.57 17.55
CA ARG A 68 -3.93 -4.31 18.71
C ARG A 68 -4.97 -5.21 19.35
N ALA A 69 -6.28 -4.89 19.21
CA ALA A 69 -7.38 -5.63 19.82
C ALA A 69 -7.77 -6.88 19.02
N ASN A 70 -7.57 -6.89 17.69
CA ASN A 70 -8.00 -8.00 16.84
C ASN A 70 -6.84 -8.74 16.16
N ALA A 71 -5.58 -8.35 16.41
CA ALA A 71 -4.41 -8.96 15.79
C ALA A 71 -4.32 -10.45 16.11
N SER A 72 -4.52 -11.31 15.11
CA SER A 72 -4.44 -12.77 15.21
C SER A 72 -3.07 -13.33 14.80
N HIS A 73 -2.36 -12.60 13.91
CA HIS A 73 -1.06 -13.00 13.41
C HIS A 73 0.05 -12.17 14.04
N ARG A 74 1.10 -12.82 14.60
CA ARG A 74 2.25 -12.18 15.24
C ARG A 74 1.86 -11.17 16.34
N PRO A 75 1.13 -11.59 17.37
CA PRO A 75 0.69 -10.70 18.45
C PRO A 75 1.87 -10.09 19.25
N ASP A 76 3.03 -10.72 19.22
CA ASP A 76 4.30 -10.24 19.77
C ASP A 76 4.89 -9.03 19.00
N HIS A 77 4.46 -8.82 17.75
CA HIS A 77 4.82 -7.67 16.92
C HIS A 77 3.55 -7.00 16.38
N PRO A 78 2.78 -6.32 17.24
CA PRO A 78 1.50 -5.73 16.87
C PRO A 78 1.69 -4.63 15.82
N ILE A 79 0.73 -4.56 14.89
CA ILE A 79 0.64 -3.51 13.87
C ILE A 79 -0.76 -2.92 13.90
N GLU A 80 -0.90 -1.69 13.42
CA GLU A 80 -2.20 -1.05 13.18
C GLU A 80 -2.22 -0.58 11.73
N VAL A 81 -2.80 -1.41 10.85
CA VAL A 81 -2.85 -1.17 9.41
C VAL A 81 -4.22 -1.44 8.82
N ALA A 82 -4.62 -0.63 7.84
CA ALA A 82 -5.76 -0.88 6.97
C ALA A 82 -5.24 -1.31 5.60
N GLN A 83 -5.55 -2.54 5.19
CA GLN A 83 -5.09 -3.14 3.94
C GLN A 83 -6.24 -3.18 2.93
N GLY A 84 -5.94 -2.79 1.69
CA GLY A 84 -6.89 -2.74 0.59
C GLY A 84 -6.22 -2.85 -0.77
N GLY A 85 -6.99 -2.51 -1.81
CA GLY A 85 -6.58 -2.66 -3.21
C GLY A 85 -6.93 -4.03 -3.77
N LEU A 86 -6.10 -4.54 -4.70
CA LEU A 86 -6.31 -5.85 -5.29
C LEU A 86 -6.02 -6.95 -4.27
N TRP A 87 -6.81 -8.01 -4.30
CA TRP A 87 -6.54 -9.21 -3.54
C TRP A 87 -5.41 -10.01 -4.21
N VAL A 88 -4.63 -10.74 -3.42
CA VAL A 88 -3.45 -11.48 -3.93
C VAL A 88 -3.80 -12.54 -4.97
N ASP A 89 -4.95 -13.18 -4.83
CA ASP A 89 -5.41 -14.24 -5.73
C ASP A 89 -6.17 -13.68 -6.95
N ASP A 90 -6.44 -12.37 -6.99
CA ASP A 90 -7.04 -11.72 -8.15
C ASP A 90 -6.04 -11.68 -9.32
N PRO A 91 -6.52 -11.67 -10.57
CA PRO A 91 -5.67 -11.42 -11.72
C PRO A 91 -4.94 -10.08 -11.58
N GLN A 92 -3.61 -10.14 -11.54
CA GLN A 92 -2.79 -8.92 -11.42
C GLN A 92 -2.57 -8.31 -12.80
N PRO A 93 -2.99 -7.07 -13.06
CA PRO A 93 -2.89 -6.46 -14.40
C PRO A 93 -1.46 -6.07 -14.78
N LEU A 94 -0.55 -6.04 -13.83
CA LEU A 94 0.86 -5.72 -14.03
C LEU A 94 1.77 -6.79 -13.42
N PRO A 95 2.95 -7.07 -14.01
CA PRO A 95 3.93 -7.94 -13.39
C PRO A 95 4.45 -7.33 -12.08
N PRO A 96 4.86 -8.18 -11.10
CA PRO A 96 5.40 -7.69 -9.84
C PRO A 96 6.70 -6.88 -10.07
N VAL A 97 6.95 -5.93 -9.17
CA VAL A 97 8.17 -5.10 -9.18
C VAL A 97 9.14 -5.54 -8.08
N ALA A 98 10.41 -5.15 -8.26
CA ALA A 98 11.44 -5.40 -7.26
C ALA A 98 11.09 -4.72 -5.94
N HIS A 99 11.45 -5.39 -4.83
CA HIS A 99 11.25 -4.86 -3.50
C HIS A 99 12.18 -3.68 -3.22
N GLU A 100 11.62 -2.58 -2.72
CA GLU A 100 12.34 -1.38 -2.29
C GLU A 100 12.21 -1.21 -0.77
N PRO A 101 13.02 -1.95 0.02
CA PRO A 101 12.90 -1.96 1.47
C PRO A 101 13.37 -0.64 2.09
N THR A 102 12.92 -0.38 3.32
CA THR A 102 13.11 0.91 4.00
C THR A 102 14.57 1.24 4.35
N ASP A 103 15.46 0.26 4.43
CA ASP A 103 16.91 0.47 4.60
C ASP A 103 17.59 1.03 3.33
N ARG A 104 17.00 0.79 2.16
CA ARG A 104 17.45 1.33 0.87
C ARG A 104 16.80 2.67 0.53
N THR A 105 15.51 2.81 0.81
CA THR A 105 14.74 4.03 0.50
C THR A 105 14.88 5.12 1.55
N GLY A 106 15.22 4.78 2.80
CA GLY A 106 15.22 5.69 3.93
C GLY A 106 13.83 6.00 4.49
N LEU A 107 12.76 5.55 3.82
CA LEU A 107 11.39 5.72 4.30
C LEU A 107 11.16 4.89 5.56
N ARG A 108 10.11 5.25 6.33
CA ARG A 108 9.75 4.56 7.57
C ARG A 108 8.24 4.40 7.66
N HIS A 109 7.80 3.34 8.32
CA HIS A 109 6.38 3.11 8.58
C HIS A 109 5.91 3.95 9.77
N ARG A 110 5.46 5.15 9.47
CA ARG A 110 4.88 6.11 10.42
C ARG A 110 3.37 6.22 10.21
N ARG A 111 2.68 6.93 11.12
CA ARG A 111 1.26 7.24 10.90
C ARG A 111 1.03 7.87 9.53
N GLY A 112 0.12 7.31 8.75
CA GLY A 112 -0.21 7.76 7.40
C GLY A 112 0.71 7.21 6.29
N THR A 113 1.76 6.46 6.60
CA THR A 113 2.59 5.82 5.56
C THR A 113 1.75 4.81 4.78
N VAL A 114 1.81 4.88 3.45
CA VAL A 114 1.33 3.83 2.55
C VAL A 114 2.48 2.91 2.17
N SER A 115 2.20 1.61 2.15
CA SER A 115 3.21 0.59 1.87
C SER A 115 2.61 -0.55 1.06
N ALA A 116 3.42 -1.14 0.19
CA ALA A 116 3.03 -2.28 -0.63
C ALA A 116 2.86 -3.55 0.21
N ALA A 117 1.74 -4.24 0.04
CA ALA A 117 1.55 -5.56 0.61
C ALA A 117 2.37 -6.59 -0.18
N ARG A 118 2.89 -7.62 0.51
CA ARG A 118 3.64 -8.72 -0.08
C ARG A 118 3.57 -9.97 0.78
N PHE A 119 3.81 -11.11 0.17
CA PHE A 119 4.15 -12.37 0.87
C PHE A 119 5.65 -12.64 0.80
N GLU A 120 6.24 -12.54 -0.38
CA GLU A 120 7.66 -12.76 -0.64
C GLU A 120 8.32 -11.48 -1.17
N PRO A 121 9.63 -11.26 -0.96
CA PRO A 121 10.36 -10.17 -1.60
C PRO A 121 10.27 -10.24 -3.12
N GLY A 122 10.07 -9.08 -3.77
CA GLY A 122 9.92 -9.02 -5.22
C GLY A 122 8.61 -9.59 -5.77
N ARG A 123 7.66 -9.89 -4.90
CA ARG A 123 6.32 -10.39 -5.23
C ARG A 123 5.26 -9.36 -4.80
N THR A 124 5.49 -8.09 -5.11
CA THR A 124 4.50 -7.04 -4.92
C THR A 124 3.31 -7.30 -5.83
N TYR A 125 2.12 -7.24 -5.28
CA TYR A 125 0.86 -7.27 -6.01
C TYR A 125 0.10 -5.96 -5.74
N GLY A 126 -1.05 -5.73 -6.39
CA GLY A 126 -1.80 -4.48 -6.26
C GLY A 126 -2.47 -4.23 -4.89
N GLY A 127 -2.10 -5.00 -3.86
CA GLY A 127 -2.49 -4.76 -2.48
C GLY A 127 -1.55 -3.76 -1.80
N PHE A 128 -2.12 -2.88 -0.97
CA PHE A 128 -1.39 -1.91 -0.17
C PHE A 128 -2.00 -1.78 1.22
N PHE A 129 -1.29 -1.13 2.13
CA PHE A 129 -1.84 -0.81 3.45
C PHE A 129 -1.43 0.60 3.90
N LEU A 130 -2.27 1.19 4.75
CA LEU A 130 -2.04 2.46 5.43
C LEU A 130 -1.78 2.21 6.92
N CYS A 131 -0.74 2.82 7.46
CA CYS A 131 -0.40 2.76 8.88
C CYS A 131 -1.23 3.77 9.69
N ARG A 132 -1.87 3.32 10.78
CA ARG A 132 -2.54 4.20 11.74
C ARG A 132 -1.57 4.88 12.70
N ALA A 133 -0.48 4.20 13.02
CA ALA A 133 0.52 4.63 13.99
C ALA A 133 1.93 4.27 13.49
N ASP A 134 2.94 4.80 14.14
CA ASP A 134 4.33 4.44 13.88
C ASP A 134 4.53 2.95 14.17
N THR A 135 5.04 2.22 13.17
CA THR A 135 5.12 0.76 13.21
C THR A 135 6.48 0.28 12.70
N PRO A 136 7.55 0.49 13.47
CA PRO A 136 8.92 0.14 13.05
C PRO A 136 9.13 -1.36 12.82
N SER A 137 8.24 -2.22 13.32
CA SER A 137 8.30 -3.67 13.05
C SER A 137 8.04 -4.01 11.57
N LEU A 138 7.50 -3.08 10.77
CA LEU A 138 7.31 -3.21 9.32
C LEU A 138 8.51 -2.75 8.51
N ASP A 139 9.46 -2.03 9.11
CA ASP A 139 10.69 -1.60 8.44
C ASP A 139 11.64 -2.78 8.18
N ALA A 140 12.61 -2.58 7.29
CA ALA A 140 13.69 -3.55 7.10
C ALA A 140 14.46 -3.77 8.42
N GLY A 141 14.76 -5.02 8.74
CA GLY A 141 15.27 -5.43 10.05
C GLY A 141 14.20 -5.56 11.13
N GLY A 142 12.95 -5.17 10.85
CA GLY A 142 11.81 -5.37 11.73
C GLY A 142 11.33 -6.82 11.76
N ALA A 143 10.68 -7.20 12.86
CA ALA A 143 10.33 -8.60 13.11
C ALA A 143 8.92 -8.99 12.65
N ARG A 144 8.16 -8.07 12.01
CA ARG A 144 6.79 -8.40 11.58
C ARG A 144 6.77 -9.49 10.51
N HIS A 145 7.68 -9.45 9.55
CA HIS A 145 7.86 -10.51 8.56
C HIS A 145 9.09 -11.35 8.89
N PRO A 146 9.01 -12.70 8.85
CA PRO A 146 10.09 -13.58 9.28
C PRO A 146 11.40 -13.43 8.49
N ASP A 147 11.32 -12.95 7.25
CA ASP A 147 12.49 -12.75 6.39
C ASP A 147 13.32 -11.50 6.74
N GLY A 148 12.82 -10.64 7.65
CA GLY A 148 13.49 -9.41 8.08
C GLY A 148 13.61 -8.32 7.02
N GLN A 149 13.07 -8.50 5.81
CA GLN A 149 13.21 -7.52 4.72
C GLN A 149 12.19 -6.37 4.82
N GLY A 150 11.25 -6.44 5.76
CA GLY A 150 10.22 -5.43 5.93
C GLY A 150 9.30 -5.28 4.72
N PHE A 151 8.67 -4.14 4.59
CA PHE A 151 7.74 -3.81 3.50
C PHE A 151 8.21 -2.56 2.75
N ALA A 152 7.75 -2.38 1.52
CA ALA A 152 8.12 -1.24 0.68
C ALA A 152 7.17 -0.07 0.94
N ALA A 153 7.55 0.84 1.83
CA ALA A 153 6.89 2.14 1.99
C ALA A 153 7.14 2.97 0.72
N PHE A 154 6.09 3.64 0.19
CA PHE A 154 6.20 4.37 -1.07
C PHE A 154 5.48 5.73 -1.08
N GLY A 155 4.90 6.15 0.04
CA GLY A 155 4.25 7.44 0.15
C GLY A 155 3.68 7.72 1.53
N GLN A 156 3.13 8.92 1.67
CA GLN A 156 2.61 9.44 2.92
C GLN A 156 1.24 10.08 2.71
N LEU A 157 0.27 9.75 3.58
CA LEU A 157 -1.01 10.46 3.64
C LEU A 157 -0.75 11.93 3.99
N VAL A 158 -1.25 12.85 3.16
CA VAL A 158 -1.11 14.30 3.35
C VAL A 158 -2.46 14.96 3.63
N GLU A 159 -3.57 14.35 3.18
CA GLU A 159 -4.94 14.80 3.48
C GLU A 159 -5.84 13.61 3.77
N GLY A 160 -6.85 13.79 4.61
CA GLY A 160 -7.84 12.75 4.91
C GLY A 160 -7.50 11.91 6.15
N PHE A 161 -6.76 12.44 7.12
CA PHE A 161 -6.51 11.76 8.39
C PHE A 161 -7.80 11.43 9.15
N ASP A 162 -8.85 12.27 9.04
CA ASP A 162 -10.17 11.95 9.59
C ASP A 162 -10.83 10.76 8.86
N SER A 163 -10.58 10.64 7.54
CA SER A 163 -11.06 9.49 6.78
C SER A 163 -10.29 8.22 7.17
N LEU A 164 -8.99 8.32 7.43
CA LEU A 164 -8.19 7.24 7.97
C LEU A 164 -8.73 6.79 9.34
N ASP A 165 -9.03 7.73 10.23
CA ASP A 165 -9.58 7.39 11.56
C ASP A 165 -10.98 6.78 11.45
N ARG A 166 -11.85 7.26 10.53
CA ARG A 166 -13.15 6.62 10.22
C ARG A 166 -12.99 5.22 9.63
N LEU A 167 -11.97 5.01 8.80
CA LEU A 167 -11.66 3.69 8.25
C LEU A 167 -11.31 2.70 9.38
N PHE A 168 -10.45 3.10 10.31
CA PHE A 168 -10.13 2.28 11.49
C PHE A 168 -11.31 2.10 12.44
N GLY A 169 -12.28 3.02 12.42
CA GLY A 169 -13.56 2.88 13.12
C GLY A 169 -14.42 1.70 12.63
N GLN A 170 -14.12 1.13 11.45
CA GLN A 170 -14.79 -0.05 10.91
C GLN A 170 -14.18 -1.37 11.42
N ALA A 171 -13.09 -1.32 12.18
CA ALA A 171 -12.44 -2.51 12.71
C ALA A 171 -13.39 -3.28 13.66
N GLY A 172 -13.52 -4.57 13.41
CA GLY A 172 -14.29 -5.50 14.23
C GLY A 172 -13.39 -6.43 15.06
N ALA A 173 -14.00 -7.47 15.63
CA ALA A 173 -13.30 -8.51 16.36
C ALA A 173 -12.38 -9.36 15.47
N ARG A 174 -12.65 -9.40 14.16
CA ARG A 174 -11.82 -10.08 13.16
C ARG A 174 -11.09 -9.04 12.33
N GLU A 175 -9.92 -9.40 11.81
CA GLU A 175 -9.13 -8.53 10.93
C GLU A 175 -9.82 -8.28 9.57
N MET A 176 -10.51 -9.30 9.03
CA MET A 176 -11.22 -9.21 7.76
C MET A 176 -12.55 -8.48 7.92
N LEU A 177 -12.80 -7.53 7.02
CA LEU A 177 -14.06 -6.82 6.91
C LEU A 177 -15.02 -7.53 5.95
N ASP A 178 -16.27 -7.63 6.34
CA ASP A 178 -17.36 -8.12 5.51
C ASP A 178 -18.63 -7.27 5.79
N PRO A 179 -19.03 -6.39 4.84
CA PRO A 179 -18.36 -6.09 3.57
C PRO A 179 -17.09 -5.22 3.73
N PRO A 180 -16.20 -5.21 2.72
CA PRO A 180 -15.07 -4.27 2.68
C PRO A 180 -15.53 -2.81 2.62
N VAL A 181 -14.70 -1.88 3.09
CA VAL A 181 -14.92 -0.44 2.86
C VAL A 181 -14.52 -0.11 1.42
N ALA A 182 -15.50 0.26 0.59
CA ALA A 182 -15.28 0.46 -0.85
C ALA A 182 -14.24 1.54 -1.16
N ILE A 183 -13.37 1.27 -2.13
CA ILE A 183 -12.62 2.26 -2.91
C ILE A 183 -13.46 2.55 -4.14
N LEU A 184 -14.10 3.72 -4.18
CA LEU A 184 -15.03 4.10 -5.23
C LEU A 184 -14.30 4.51 -6.50
N ARG A 185 -13.15 5.19 -6.32
CA ARG A 185 -12.29 5.68 -7.39
C ARG A 185 -10.87 5.90 -6.89
N ALA A 186 -9.91 5.65 -7.76
CA ALA A 186 -8.50 5.96 -7.53
C ALA A 186 -7.94 6.77 -8.71
N GLU A 187 -7.28 7.88 -8.41
CA GLU A 187 -6.67 8.75 -9.42
C GLU A 187 -5.24 9.10 -9.02
N VAL A 188 -4.38 9.32 -10.01
CA VAL A 188 -3.03 9.83 -9.82
C VAL A 188 -2.86 11.13 -10.61
N GLY A 189 -2.25 12.14 -9.97
CA GLY A 189 -2.01 13.45 -10.58
C GLY A 189 -1.12 14.32 -9.71
#